data_87de2219319118e20b5378450fd3ddc2
#
_entry.id   87de2219319118e20b5378450fd3ddc2
#
_cell.length_a   1.000
_cell.length_b   1.000
_cell.length_c   1.000
_cell.angle_alpha   90.00
_cell.angle_beta   90.00
_cell.angle_gamma   90.00
#
_symmetry.space_group_name_H-M   'P 1'
#
loop_
_entity.id
_entity.type
_entity.pdbx_description
1 polymer ?
#
loop_
_entity_poly.entity_id
_entity_poly.type
_entity_poly.pdbx_seq_one_letter_code
_entity_poly.pdbx_strand_id
1 'polypeptide(L)'
;MIIVETKTQKLYEISPARSHGENYMTCPVCSETRKKKRDKCFVWNADKGVGHCCHCDATFSSRTQLTSRQSKDYAVPVWKNKTGLTDGAVKWFEGRMISQATLREMRIYSDKEWMPQYGRDTKVICFPYFVGDRLVNIKYRGPQKSFRMVKGAELIFYNFDCIAASKELIICEGEMDALSFIEAGYKNVVSVPNGAGATDLTYFDNYVDNLGHIERFYIAADFDEAGLKLRNELVRRLGSEKCLIVTYKG
;
A
#
# COMPACT_ATOMS: atom_id res chain seq x y z
N MET A 1 -16.16 23.61 -19.36
CA MET A 1 -15.19 23.13 -18.34
C MET A 1 -14.79 21.70 -18.65
N ILE A 2 -13.57 21.30 -18.26
CA ILE A 2 -13.09 19.92 -18.49
C ILE A 2 -13.41 19.07 -17.28
N ILE A 3 -14.01 17.91 -17.52
CA ILE A 3 -14.30 16.85 -16.53
C ILE A 3 -13.61 15.55 -16.94
N VAL A 4 -13.40 14.67 -15.99
CA VAL A 4 -12.75 13.38 -16.21
C VAL A 4 -13.73 12.26 -15.89
N GLU A 5 -13.89 11.31 -16.79
CA GLU A 5 -14.61 10.07 -16.49
C GLU A 5 -13.76 9.22 -15.54
N THR A 6 -14.34 8.81 -14.42
CA THR A 6 -13.58 8.20 -13.32
C THR A 6 -13.04 6.81 -13.66
N LYS A 7 -13.70 6.05 -14.53
CA LYS A 7 -13.32 4.69 -14.91
C LYS A 7 -12.24 4.65 -15.99
N THR A 8 -12.40 5.44 -17.06
CA THR A 8 -11.50 5.40 -18.23
C THR A 8 -10.43 6.49 -18.20
N GLN A 9 -10.52 7.44 -17.25
CA GLN A 9 -9.66 8.63 -17.14
C GLN A 9 -9.71 9.54 -18.37
N LYS A 10 -10.71 9.38 -19.24
CA LYS A 10 -10.88 10.17 -20.46
C LYS A 10 -11.44 11.54 -20.12
N LEU A 11 -10.91 12.55 -20.79
CA LEU A 11 -11.31 13.95 -20.63
C LEU A 11 -12.50 14.27 -21.53
N TYR A 12 -13.46 15.03 -20.98
CA TYR A 12 -14.61 15.53 -21.70
C TYR A 12 -14.83 17.01 -21.38
N GLU A 13 -15.31 17.75 -22.37
CA GLU A 13 -15.71 19.15 -22.18
C GLU A 13 -17.23 19.23 -21.98
N ILE A 14 -17.65 19.96 -20.96
CA ILE A 14 -19.06 20.23 -20.68
C ILE A 14 -19.27 21.72 -20.43
N SER A 15 -20.50 22.18 -20.72
CA SER A 15 -20.93 23.57 -20.51
C SER A 15 -22.19 23.60 -19.64
N PRO A 16 -22.06 23.52 -18.31
CA PRO A 16 -23.19 23.60 -17.39
C PRO A 16 -23.89 24.96 -17.52
N ALA A 17 -25.22 24.95 -17.49
CA ALA A 17 -26.02 26.18 -17.60
C ALA A 17 -25.97 27.03 -16.32
N ARG A 18 -25.68 26.40 -15.18
CA ARG A 18 -25.61 27.04 -13.86
C ARG A 18 -24.26 26.75 -13.20
N SER A 19 -23.71 27.74 -12.50
CA SER A 19 -22.47 27.64 -11.75
C SER A 19 -22.63 26.92 -10.40
N HIS A 20 -23.86 26.69 -9.94
CA HIS A 20 -24.21 26.04 -8.67
C HIS A 20 -25.30 24.99 -8.87
N GLY A 21 -25.39 24.04 -7.94
CA GLY A 21 -26.42 23.01 -7.92
C GLY A 21 -26.30 21.99 -9.06
N GLU A 22 -27.41 21.32 -9.32
CA GLU A 22 -27.50 20.25 -10.33
C GLU A 22 -27.81 20.82 -11.72
N ASN A 23 -27.06 20.35 -12.69
CA ASN A 23 -27.23 20.67 -14.12
C ASN A 23 -27.57 19.40 -14.88
N TYR A 24 -28.72 19.37 -15.53
CA TYR A 24 -29.17 18.25 -16.35
C TYR A 24 -28.79 18.49 -17.82
N MET A 25 -27.99 17.61 -18.40
CA MET A 25 -27.44 17.73 -19.73
C MET A 25 -27.31 16.40 -20.47
N THR A 26 -26.92 16.42 -21.73
CA THR A 26 -26.62 15.21 -22.50
C THR A 26 -25.31 14.59 -22.00
N CYS A 27 -25.26 13.28 -21.98
CA CYS A 27 -24.05 12.59 -21.50
C CYS A 27 -22.93 12.67 -22.57
N PRO A 28 -21.71 13.09 -22.21
CA PRO A 28 -20.61 13.18 -23.17
C PRO A 28 -20.10 11.81 -23.66
N VAL A 29 -20.45 10.71 -22.96
CA VAL A 29 -20.06 9.35 -23.34
C VAL A 29 -21.07 8.68 -24.25
N CYS A 30 -22.35 8.67 -23.89
CA CYS A 30 -23.35 7.83 -24.59
C CYS A 30 -24.32 8.60 -25.48
N SER A 31 -24.30 9.94 -25.50
CA SER A 31 -25.29 10.74 -26.29
C SER A 31 -25.18 10.53 -27.80
N GLU A 32 -23.96 10.29 -28.32
CA GLU A 32 -23.75 10.12 -29.75
C GLU A 32 -24.16 8.75 -30.29
N THR A 33 -24.08 7.72 -29.45
CA THR A 33 -24.30 6.31 -29.84
C THR A 33 -25.71 5.82 -29.59
N ARG A 34 -26.52 6.51 -28.80
CA ARG A 34 -27.89 6.09 -28.46
C ARG A 34 -28.94 6.67 -29.43
N LYS A 35 -30.12 6.04 -29.48
CA LYS A 35 -31.24 6.46 -30.32
C LYS A 35 -31.74 7.89 -29.99
N LYS A 36 -31.85 8.23 -28.71
CA LYS A 36 -32.33 9.54 -28.23
C LYS A 36 -31.15 10.43 -27.84
N LYS A 37 -30.47 11.01 -28.81
CA LYS A 37 -29.22 11.77 -28.62
C LYS A 37 -29.36 13.01 -27.74
N ARG A 38 -30.56 13.63 -27.66
CA ARG A 38 -30.81 14.88 -26.93
C ARG A 38 -31.33 14.69 -25.49
N ASP A 39 -31.53 13.45 -25.02
CA ASP A 39 -32.02 13.23 -23.68
C ASP A 39 -30.99 13.69 -22.64
N LYS A 40 -31.50 14.43 -21.65
CA LYS A 40 -30.67 14.95 -20.53
C LYS A 40 -30.53 13.88 -19.45
N CYS A 41 -29.73 12.86 -19.70
CA CYS A 41 -29.49 11.74 -18.80
C CYS A 41 -28.24 11.88 -17.91
N PHE A 42 -27.51 12.98 -18.09
CA PHE A 42 -26.32 13.27 -17.31
C PHE A 42 -26.61 14.42 -16.34
N VAL A 43 -26.36 14.17 -15.06
CA VAL A 43 -26.51 15.17 -13.98
C VAL A 43 -25.11 15.57 -13.53
N TRP A 44 -24.82 16.86 -13.61
CA TRP A 44 -23.59 17.45 -13.10
C TRP A 44 -23.91 18.31 -11.87
N ASN A 45 -23.34 17.99 -10.70
CA ASN A 45 -23.42 18.83 -9.52
C ASN A 45 -22.22 19.77 -9.49
N ALA A 46 -22.47 21.05 -9.74
CA ALA A 46 -21.43 22.06 -9.86
C ALA A 46 -20.73 22.37 -8.53
N ASP A 47 -21.44 22.26 -7.41
CA ASP A 47 -20.89 22.54 -6.08
C ASP A 47 -19.95 21.41 -5.62
N LYS A 48 -20.31 20.17 -5.94
CA LYS A 48 -19.52 18.97 -5.58
C LYS A 48 -18.46 18.62 -6.63
N GLY A 49 -18.53 19.21 -7.84
CA GLY A 49 -17.64 18.89 -8.94
C GLY A 49 -17.70 17.42 -9.40
N VAL A 50 -18.88 16.80 -9.30
CA VAL A 50 -19.10 15.41 -9.69
C VAL A 50 -20.34 15.28 -10.59
N GLY A 51 -20.34 14.26 -11.44
CA GLY A 51 -21.45 13.98 -12.33
C GLY A 51 -21.69 12.48 -12.52
N HIS A 52 -22.94 12.14 -12.86
CA HIS A 52 -23.36 10.76 -13.12
C HIS A 52 -24.37 10.72 -14.28
N CYS A 53 -24.24 9.70 -15.12
CA CYS A 53 -25.19 9.42 -16.18
C CYS A 53 -26.08 8.23 -15.84
N CYS A 54 -27.39 8.44 -15.67
CA CYS A 54 -28.34 7.37 -15.38
C CYS A 54 -28.61 6.40 -16.56
N HIS A 55 -28.06 6.66 -17.75
CA HIS A 55 -28.25 5.76 -18.91
C HIS A 55 -27.06 4.78 -19.09
N CYS A 56 -25.82 5.22 -18.90
CA CYS A 56 -24.63 4.41 -19.11
C CYS A 56 -23.77 4.22 -17.83
N ASP A 57 -24.25 4.71 -16.69
CA ASP A 57 -23.61 4.65 -15.39
C ASP A 57 -22.20 5.28 -15.32
N ALA A 58 -21.82 6.05 -16.37
CA ALA A 58 -20.56 6.78 -16.35
C ALA A 58 -20.56 7.83 -15.24
N THR A 59 -19.50 7.84 -14.44
CA THR A 59 -19.28 8.83 -13.37
C THR A 59 -18.13 9.75 -13.74
N PHE A 60 -18.22 10.99 -13.30
CA PHE A 60 -17.29 12.05 -13.66
C PHE A 60 -16.90 12.88 -12.45
N SER A 61 -15.69 13.44 -12.49
CA SER A 61 -15.22 14.42 -11.51
C SER A 61 -14.57 15.61 -12.18
N SER A 62 -14.54 16.75 -11.49
CA SER A 62 -13.77 17.90 -11.96
C SER A 62 -12.28 17.56 -11.94
N ARG A 63 -11.53 18.07 -12.94
CA ARG A 63 -10.07 17.90 -13.00
C ARG A 63 -9.37 18.38 -11.72
N THR A 64 -9.95 19.39 -11.06
CA THR A 64 -9.43 19.93 -9.80
C THR A 64 -9.52 18.94 -8.63
N GLN A 65 -10.51 18.04 -8.61
CA GLN A 65 -10.63 17.03 -7.57
C GLN A 65 -9.66 15.84 -7.76
N LEU A 66 -9.31 15.52 -9.01
CA LEU A 66 -8.31 14.48 -9.29
C LEU A 66 -6.88 14.96 -9.00
N THR A 67 -6.62 16.27 -9.09
CA THR A 67 -5.33 16.86 -8.74
C THR A 67 -5.20 17.19 -7.26
N SER A 68 -6.30 17.24 -6.52
CA SER A 68 -6.31 17.43 -5.06
C SER A 68 -6.22 16.09 -4.30
N ARG A 69 -5.40 15.14 -4.74
CA ARG A 69 -4.73 14.28 -3.77
C ARG A 69 -3.93 15.23 -2.88
N GLN A 70 -4.50 15.60 -1.74
CA GLN A 70 -3.75 16.31 -0.72
C GLN A 70 -2.48 15.50 -0.52
N SER A 71 -1.33 16.10 -0.86
CA SER A 71 -0.05 15.56 -0.44
C SER A 71 -0.14 15.44 1.08
N LYS A 72 -0.35 14.22 1.57
CA LYS A 72 -0.28 14.00 3.02
C LYS A 72 1.14 14.34 3.40
N ASP A 73 1.31 15.36 4.21
CA ASP A 73 2.61 15.63 4.82
C ASP A 73 2.91 14.47 5.78
N TYR A 74 3.70 13.52 5.29
CA TYR A 74 4.14 12.39 6.10
C TYR A 74 5.25 12.85 7.04
N ALA A 75 5.16 12.46 8.31
CA ALA A 75 6.26 12.67 9.25
C ALA A 75 7.47 11.83 8.80
N VAL A 76 8.61 12.50 8.63
CA VAL A 76 9.88 11.85 8.27
C VAL A 76 10.54 11.32 9.55
N PRO A 77 10.82 10.00 9.66
CA PRO A 77 11.54 9.45 10.81
C PRO A 77 12.95 10.02 10.89
N VAL A 78 13.39 10.35 12.09
CA VAL A 78 14.77 10.74 12.34
C VAL A 78 15.63 9.49 12.43
N TRP A 79 16.49 9.27 11.45
CA TRP A 79 17.47 8.20 11.48
C TRP A 79 18.50 8.50 12.57
N LYS A 80 18.57 7.62 13.57
CA LYS A 80 19.72 7.59 14.49
C LYS A 80 20.64 6.50 13.97
N ASN A 81 21.80 6.89 13.44
CA ASN A 81 22.81 5.94 12.96
C ASN A 81 23.39 5.16 14.16
N LYS A 82 22.69 4.15 14.59
CA LYS A 82 23.11 3.20 15.62
C LYS A 82 23.39 1.87 14.95
N THR A 83 24.61 1.71 14.51
CA THR A 83 25.11 0.45 13.99
C THR A 83 25.42 -0.47 15.17
N GLY A 84 24.54 -1.42 15.44
CA GLY A 84 24.80 -2.45 16.46
C GLY A 84 23.52 -3.08 16.97
N LEU A 85 23.43 -4.37 16.81
CA LEU A 85 22.46 -5.20 17.50
C LEU A 85 22.99 -5.52 18.90
N THR A 86 22.11 -5.57 19.89
CA THR A 86 22.48 -6.15 21.21
C THR A 86 22.75 -7.65 21.04
N ASP A 87 23.63 -8.22 21.86
CA ASP A 87 23.93 -9.67 21.84
C ASP A 87 22.67 -10.52 21.97
N GLY A 88 21.69 -10.06 22.78
CA GLY A 88 20.41 -10.73 22.93
C GLY A 88 19.58 -10.72 21.65
N ALA A 89 19.59 -9.62 20.89
CA ALA A 89 18.90 -9.53 19.61
C ALA A 89 19.58 -10.43 18.56
N VAL A 90 20.92 -10.44 18.50
CA VAL A 90 21.66 -11.33 17.62
C VAL A 90 21.31 -12.78 17.88
N LYS A 91 21.41 -13.24 19.13
CA LYS A 91 21.05 -14.61 19.54
C LYS A 91 19.59 -14.95 19.19
N TRP A 92 18.69 -13.99 19.32
CA TRP A 92 17.28 -14.18 18.99
C TRP A 92 17.06 -14.39 17.48
N PHE A 93 17.80 -13.68 16.62
CA PHE A 93 17.78 -13.88 15.16
C PHE A 93 18.48 -15.20 14.76
N GLU A 94 19.64 -15.51 15.36
CA GLU A 94 20.35 -16.78 15.13
C GLU A 94 19.47 -17.98 15.46
N GLY A 95 18.70 -17.92 16.56
CA GLY A 95 17.71 -18.95 16.92
C GLY A 95 16.57 -19.11 15.90
N ARG A 96 16.47 -18.20 14.90
CA ARG A 96 15.56 -18.23 13.76
C ARG A 96 16.28 -18.45 12.44
N MET A 97 17.55 -18.85 12.50
CA MET A 97 18.41 -19.05 11.34
C MET A 97 18.56 -17.82 10.44
N ILE A 98 18.46 -16.62 10.99
CA ILE A 98 18.71 -15.36 10.27
C ILE A 98 20.10 -14.86 10.65
N SER A 99 20.97 -14.78 9.66
CA SER A 99 22.37 -14.39 9.83
C SER A 99 22.54 -12.88 10.06
N GLN A 100 23.63 -12.50 10.69
CA GLN A 100 24.01 -11.09 10.84
C GLN A 100 24.27 -10.41 9.48
N ALA A 101 24.59 -11.17 8.43
CA ALA A 101 24.75 -10.63 7.08
C ALA A 101 23.44 -10.07 6.56
N THR A 102 22.36 -10.85 6.64
CA THR A 102 20.99 -10.41 6.29
C THR A 102 20.54 -9.24 7.15
N LEU A 103 20.82 -9.25 8.45
CA LEU A 103 20.46 -8.13 9.34
C LEU A 103 21.17 -6.82 8.95
N ARG A 104 22.43 -6.88 8.54
CA ARG A 104 23.18 -5.71 8.05
C ARG A 104 22.65 -5.26 6.69
N GLU A 105 22.40 -6.17 5.76
CA GLU A 105 21.82 -5.87 4.45
C GLU A 105 20.51 -5.11 4.61
N MET A 106 19.64 -5.60 5.51
CA MET A 106 18.34 -5.00 5.79
C MET A 106 18.40 -3.85 6.80
N ARG A 107 19.59 -3.42 7.20
CA ARG A 107 19.85 -2.27 8.08
C ARG A 107 19.12 -2.36 9.42
N ILE A 108 18.94 -3.58 9.96
CA ILE A 108 18.23 -3.83 11.23
C ILE A 108 19.14 -3.49 12.40
N TYR A 109 18.61 -2.86 13.43
CA TYR A 109 19.35 -2.42 14.60
C TYR A 109 18.51 -2.51 15.88
N SER A 110 19.16 -2.41 17.05
CA SER A 110 18.51 -2.31 18.34
C SER A 110 18.54 -0.91 18.87
N ASP A 111 17.44 -0.49 19.49
CA ASP A 111 17.34 0.82 20.16
C ASP A 111 16.50 0.73 21.44
N LYS A 112 16.38 1.87 22.12
CA LYS A 112 15.47 2.12 23.22
C LYS A 112 14.41 3.12 22.74
N GLU A 113 13.15 2.70 22.74
CA GLU A 113 12.05 3.50 22.25
C GLU A 113 10.86 3.44 23.21
N TRP A 114 10.11 4.54 23.27
CA TRP A 114 8.86 4.57 24.01
C TRP A 114 7.86 3.60 23.43
N MET A 115 7.41 2.65 24.24
CA MET A 115 6.42 1.67 23.85
C MET A 115 5.12 1.90 24.66
N PRO A 116 4.03 2.33 24.02
CA PRO A 116 2.76 2.62 24.70
C PRO A 116 2.23 1.44 25.51
N GLN A 117 2.45 0.21 25.00
CA GLN A 117 2.03 -1.03 25.66
C GLN A 117 2.67 -1.23 27.05
N TYR A 118 3.82 -0.57 27.28
CA TYR A 118 4.56 -0.67 28.55
C TYR A 118 4.60 0.65 29.32
N GLY A 119 4.14 1.76 28.73
CA GLY A 119 4.22 3.09 29.34
C GLY A 119 5.64 3.55 29.68
N ARG A 120 6.66 3.05 28.98
CA ARG A 120 8.07 3.35 29.24
C ARG A 120 8.95 3.08 28.02
N ASP A 121 10.18 3.63 28.05
CA ASP A 121 11.23 3.26 27.13
C ASP A 121 11.61 1.79 27.28
N THR A 122 11.61 1.09 26.17
CA THR A 122 11.82 -0.34 26.10
C THR A 122 12.86 -0.68 25.04
N LYS A 123 13.70 -1.67 25.28
CA LYS A 123 14.61 -2.19 24.24
C LYS A 123 13.80 -2.80 23.12
N VAL A 124 14.03 -2.36 21.89
CA VAL A 124 13.31 -2.77 20.70
C VAL A 124 14.26 -3.20 19.59
N ILE A 125 13.75 -4.03 18.68
CA ILE A 125 14.35 -4.27 17.38
C ILE A 125 13.67 -3.32 16.39
N CYS A 126 14.47 -2.61 15.60
CA CYS A 126 14.03 -1.63 14.65
C CYS A 126 14.13 -2.17 13.23
N PHE A 127 13.01 -2.20 12.52
CA PHE A 127 12.91 -2.55 11.11
C PHE A 127 12.70 -1.26 10.31
N PRO A 128 13.76 -0.73 9.66
CA PRO A 128 13.64 0.49 8.88
C PRO A 128 13.03 0.20 7.49
N TYR A 129 12.20 1.11 7.02
CA TYR A 129 11.55 1.07 5.71
C TYR A 129 12.13 2.15 4.83
N PHE A 130 12.63 1.77 3.66
CA PHE A 130 13.29 2.67 2.73
C PHE A 130 12.58 2.74 1.38
N VAL A 131 12.74 3.91 0.72
CA VAL A 131 12.53 4.10 -0.70
C VAL A 131 13.82 4.71 -1.24
N GLY A 132 14.63 3.94 -1.94
CA GLY A 132 16.02 4.27 -2.24
C GLY A 132 16.81 4.47 -0.95
N ASP A 133 17.50 5.61 -0.83
CA ASP A 133 18.26 5.95 0.38
C ASP A 133 17.42 6.72 1.41
N ARG A 134 16.15 7.02 1.10
CA ARG A 134 15.27 7.76 2.02
C ARG A 134 14.61 6.81 3.01
N LEU A 135 14.88 6.99 4.30
CA LEU A 135 14.13 6.35 5.37
C LEU A 135 12.73 6.97 5.45
N VAL A 136 11.69 6.15 5.28
CA VAL A 136 10.29 6.61 5.26
C VAL A 136 9.53 6.20 6.50
N ASN A 137 9.89 5.06 7.12
CA ASN A 137 9.26 4.60 8.35
C ASN A 137 10.20 3.68 9.15
N ILE A 138 9.84 3.44 10.40
CA ILE A 138 10.50 2.43 11.25
C ILE A 138 9.41 1.66 11.99
N LYS A 139 9.47 0.33 11.94
CA LYS A 139 8.66 -0.52 12.80
C LYS A 139 9.50 -1.00 13.97
N TYR A 140 9.00 -0.75 15.15
CA TYR A 140 9.62 -1.15 16.40
C TYR A 140 8.98 -2.43 16.91
N ARG A 141 9.81 -3.43 17.20
CA ARG A 141 9.39 -4.68 17.82
C ARG A 141 9.93 -4.73 19.23
N GLY A 142 9.06 -4.64 20.20
CA GLY A 142 9.36 -4.87 21.63
C GLY A 142 9.18 -6.33 22.04
N PRO A 143 9.37 -6.63 23.33
CA PRO A 143 9.09 -7.95 23.92
C PRO A 143 7.65 -8.38 23.66
N GLN A 144 7.37 -9.68 23.82
CA GLN A 144 6.02 -10.27 23.72
C GLN A 144 5.24 -9.91 22.45
N LYS A 145 5.97 -9.76 21.32
CA LYS A 145 5.38 -9.38 20.03
C LYS A 145 4.60 -8.04 20.08
N SER A 146 5.05 -7.08 20.89
CA SER A 146 4.50 -5.73 20.86
C SER A 146 5.12 -4.95 19.69
N PHE A 147 4.27 -4.20 18.97
CA PHE A 147 4.70 -3.45 17.78
C PHE A 147 4.24 -1.99 17.86
N ARG A 148 5.05 -1.13 17.27
CA ARG A 148 4.72 0.28 17.04
C ARG A 148 5.41 0.74 15.76
N MET A 149 4.77 1.58 14.98
CA MET A 149 5.39 2.33 13.88
C MET A 149 5.49 3.81 14.23
N VAL A 150 6.30 4.55 13.51
CA VAL A 150 6.39 6.02 13.68
C VAL A 150 5.03 6.62 13.32
N LYS A 151 4.43 7.36 14.26
CA LYS A 151 3.12 7.98 14.06
C LYS A 151 3.16 9.00 12.94
N GLY A 152 2.24 8.89 11.98
CA GLY A 152 2.14 9.79 10.84
C GLY A 152 3.21 9.59 9.76
N ALA A 153 4.09 8.58 9.89
CA ALA A 153 5.00 8.19 8.83
C ALA A 153 4.26 7.43 7.72
N GLU A 154 4.83 7.44 6.53
CA GLU A 154 4.27 6.79 5.36
C GLU A 154 4.26 5.27 5.53
N LEU A 155 3.17 4.61 5.13
CA LEU A 155 3.09 3.17 5.11
C LEU A 155 3.46 2.67 3.70
N ILE A 156 4.49 1.83 3.63
CA ILE A 156 4.95 1.15 2.42
C ILE A 156 5.19 -0.32 2.73
N PHE A 157 5.39 -1.14 1.72
CA PHE A 157 5.91 -2.50 1.93
C PHE A 157 7.32 -2.47 2.53
N TYR A 158 7.61 -3.41 3.42
CA TYR A 158 8.98 -3.66 3.84
C TYR A 158 9.80 -4.22 2.68
N ASN A 159 11.06 -3.81 2.54
CA ASN A 159 11.93 -4.14 1.40
C ASN A 159 11.38 -3.64 0.03
N PHE A 160 10.76 -2.47 0.03
CA PHE A 160 10.05 -1.90 -1.13
C PHE A 160 10.91 -1.82 -2.40
N ASP A 161 12.19 -1.50 -2.27
CA ASP A 161 13.06 -1.25 -3.42
C ASP A 161 13.28 -2.47 -4.30
N CYS A 162 13.09 -3.69 -3.77
CA CYS A 162 13.20 -4.91 -4.57
C CYS A 162 12.14 -5.00 -5.68
N ILE A 163 11.03 -4.28 -5.55
CA ILE A 163 9.93 -4.30 -6.52
C ILE A 163 10.41 -3.84 -7.89
N ALA A 164 11.18 -2.76 -7.95
CA ALA A 164 11.58 -2.13 -9.22
C ALA A 164 12.37 -3.07 -10.15
N ALA A 165 13.16 -3.98 -9.60
CA ALA A 165 13.99 -4.92 -10.36
C ALA A 165 13.34 -6.31 -10.53
N SER A 166 12.15 -6.53 -9.95
CA SER A 166 11.51 -7.83 -9.89
C SER A 166 10.46 -7.99 -10.98
N LYS A 167 10.35 -9.17 -11.58
CA LYS A 167 9.21 -9.58 -12.42
C LYS A 167 8.25 -10.48 -11.67
N GLU A 168 8.74 -11.16 -10.65
CA GLU A 168 7.98 -12.00 -9.75
C GLU A 168 8.22 -11.49 -8.32
N LEU A 169 7.17 -11.43 -7.50
CA LEU A 169 7.24 -10.86 -6.16
C LEU A 169 6.60 -11.79 -5.14
N ILE A 170 7.30 -12.03 -4.04
CA ILE A 170 6.76 -12.71 -2.86
C ILE A 170 6.19 -11.64 -1.93
N ILE A 171 4.96 -11.84 -1.46
CA ILE A 171 4.32 -10.96 -0.47
C ILE A 171 3.99 -11.79 0.76
N CYS A 172 4.56 -11.43 1.91
CA CYS A 172 4.34 -12.10 3.19
C CYS A 172 3.76 -11.15 4.26
N GLU A 173 3.43 -11.69 5.43
CA GLU A 173 2.72 -10.95 6.47
C GLU A 173 3.60 -10.01 7.28
N GLY A 174 4.83 -10.40 7.53
CA GLY A 174 5.69 -9.68 8.46
C GLY A 174 7.16 -9.62 8.04
N GLU A 175 7.88 -8.72 8.70
CA GLU A 175 9.30 -8.48 8.45
C GLU A 175 10.14 -9.74 8.70
N MET A 176 9.74 -10.55 9.68
CA MET A 176 10.46 -11.80 10.00
C MET A 176 10.35 -12.82 8.89
N ASP A 177 9.17 -12.91 8.25
CA ASP A 177 8.94 -13.81 7.12
C ASP A 177 9.75 -13.34 5.92
N ALA A 178 9.73 -12.01 5.65
CA ALA A 178 10.56 -11.42 4.61
C ALA A 178 12.05 -11.71 4.84
N LEU A 179 12.55 -11.56 6.08
CA LEU A 179 13.93 -11.89 6.42
C LEU A 179 14.25 -13.37 6.20
N SER A 180 13.32 -14.27 6.50
CA SER A 180 13.49 -15.71 6.29
C SER A 180 13.62 -16.03 4.79
N PHE A 181 12.81 -15.42 3.94
CA PHE A 181 12.94 -15.54 2.49
C PHE A 181 14.27 -14.97 1.97
N ILE A 182 14.67 -13.78 2.47
CA ILE A 182 15.92 -13.14 2.09
C ILE A 182 17.12 -14.01 2.49
N GLU A 183 17.11 -14.57 3.68
CA GLU A 183 18.15 -15.49 4.18
C GLU A 183 18.23 -16.76 3.33
N ALA A 184 17.08 -17.27 2.87
CA ALA A 184 17.00 -18.40 1.94
C ALA A 184 17.40 -18.05 0.49
N GLY A 185 17.76 -16.79 0.21
CA GLY A 185 18.23 -16.34 -1.10
C GLY A 185 17.17 -15.69 -1.99
N TYR A 186 15.92 -15.59 -1.56
CA TYR A 186 14.86 -14.91 -2.29
C TYR A 186 14.87 -13.41 -1.98
N LYS A 187 15.46 -12.61 -2.88
CA LYS A 187 15.59 -11.16 -2.67
C LYS A 187 14.35 -10.36 -3.10
N ASN A 188 13.50 -10.94 -3.93
CA ASN A 188 12.26 -10.38 -4.47
C ASN A 188 11.08 -10.62 -3.52
N VAL A 189 11.22 -10.24 -2.27
CA VAL A 189 10.21 -10.42 -1.24
C VAL A 189 9.92 -9.12 -0.51
N VAL A 190 8.63 -8.86 -0.27
CA VAL A 190 8.14 -7.74 0.53
C VAL A 190 7.22 -8.26 1.64
N SER A 191 7.07 -7.49 2.72
CA SER A 191 5.99 -7.77 3.68
C SER A 191 5.06 -6.57 3.85
N VAL A 192 3.81 -6.87 4.25
CA VAL A 192 2.84 -5.81 4.57
C VAL A 192 3.24 -5.11 5.87
N PRO A 193 3.13 -3.76 5.96
CA PRO A 193 3.61 -3.02 7.12
C PRO A 193 2.82 -3.29 8.41
N ASN A 194 1.52 -3.52 8.29
CA ASN A 194 0.62 -3.64 9.44
C ASN A 194 0.29 -5.09 9.83
N GLY A 195 0.89 -6.09 9.13
CA GLY A 195 0.56 -7.50 9.31
C GLY A 195 -0.86 -7.85 8.88
N ALA A 196 -1.26 -9.11 9.03
CA ALA A 196 -2.56 -9.62 8.59
C ALA A 196 -3.77 -9.07 9.38
N GLY A 197 -3.56 -8.56 10.59
CA GLY A 197 -4.63 -8.02 11.44
C GLY A 197 -5.19 -6.66 10.99
N ALA A 198 -4.49 -5.96 10.09
CA ALA A 198 -4.95 -4.68 9.57
C ALA A 198 -5.81 -4.89 8.31
N THR A 199 -7.09 -4.57 8.40
CA THR A 199 -8.02 -4.60 7.26
C THR A 199 -7.81 -3.43 6.30
N ASP A 200 -7.06 -2.41 6.70
CA ASP A 200 -6.80 -1.21 5.91
C ASP A 200 -5.52 -1.37 5.08
N LEU A 201 -5.68 -1.73 3.81
CA LEU A 201 -4.65 -1.77 2.79
C LEU A 201 -4.66 -0.51 1.90
N THR A 202 -5.16 0.62 2.38
CA THR A 202 -5.23 1.87 1.59
C THR A 202 -3.86 2.37 1.14
N TYR A 203 -2.80 2.07 1.89
CA TYR A 203 -1.42 2.36 1.45
C TYR A 203 -1.07 1.65 0.13
N PHE A 204 -1.68 0.50 -0.14
CA PHE A 204 -1.48 -0.25 -1.37
C PHE A 204 -1.84 0.57 -2.62
N ASP A 205 -2.92 1.36 -2.54
CA ASP A 205 -3.39 2.18 -3.65
C ASP A 205 -2.38 3.27 -4.04
N ASN A 206 -1.49 3.65 -3.12
CA ASN A 206 -0.43 4.62 -3.42
C ASN A 206 0.71 4.02 -4.26
N TYR A 207 0.85 2.70 -4.28
CA TYR A 207 1.97 1.98 -4.91
C TYR A 207 1.53 0.97 -5.97
N VAL A 208 0.25 0.97 -6.35
CA VAL A 208 -0.28 0.05 -7.37
C VAL A 208 0.47 0.18 -8.70
N ASP A 209 0.86 1.39 -9.07
CA ASP A 209 1.61 1.65 -10.31
C ASP A 209 3.01 1.02 -10.27
N ASN A 210 3.63 0.92 -9.09
CA ASN A 210 4.91 0.25 -8.91
C ASN A 210 4.81 -1.28 -9.08
N LEU A 211 3.62 -1.85 -8.99
CA LEU A 211 3.37 -3.29 -9.12
C LEU A 211 2.90 -3.69 -10.52
N GLY A 212 2.60 -2.74 -11.39
CA GLY A 212 2.02 -2.99 -12.71
C GLY A 212 2.86 -3.88 -13.62
N HIS A 213 4.20 -3.80 -13.50
CA HIS A 213 5.15 -4.58 -14.29
C HIS A 213 5.41 -5.99 -13.75
N ILE A 214 4.89 -6.32 -12.55
CA ILE A 214 5.05 -7.65 -11.96
C ILE A 214 4.14 -8.64 -12.72
N GLU A 215 4.74 -9.72 -13.16
CA GLU A 215 4.08 -10.77 -13.93
C GLU A 215 3.42 -11.82 -13.03
N ARG A 216 4.00 -12.06 -11.82
CA ARG A 216 3.53 -13.09 -10.89
C ARG A 216 3.76 -12.69 -9.43
N PHE A 217 2.75 -12.94 -8.61
CA PHE A 217 2.79 -12.74 -7.16
C PHE A 217 2.70 -14.08 -6.44
N TYR A 218 3.59 -14.32 -5.50
CA TYR A 218 3.55 -15.44 -4.57
C TYR A 218 3.06 -14.94 -3.21
N ILE A 219 1.84 -15.29 -2.84
CA ILE A 219 1.23 -14.84 -1.59
C ILE A 219 1.57 -15.86 -0.49
N ALA A 220 2.45 -15.47 0.42
CA ALA A 220 2.98 -16.26 1.52
C ALA A 220 2.41 -15.75 2.85
N ALA A 221 1.10 -15.84 3.02
CA ALA A 221 0.37 -15.51 4.23
C ALA A 221 0.16 -16.76 5.10
N ASP A 222 0.00 -16.55 6.41
CA ASP A 222 -0.33 -17.60 7.35
C ASP A 222 -1.70 -18.24 7.06
N PHE A 223 -1.92 -19.46 7.54
CA PHE A 223 -3.17 -20.19 7.33
C PHE A 223 -4.20 -19.95 8.44
N ASP A 224 -3.95 -18.97 9.33
CA ASP A 224 -4.94 -18.53 10.29
C ASP A 224 -5.99 -17.59 9.66
N GLU A 225 -7.00 -17.23 10.44
CA GLU A 225 -8.12 -16.39 9.95
C GLU A 225 -7.63 -15.03 9.43
N ALA A 226 -6.64 -14.41 10.08
CA ALA A 226 -6.10 -13.12 9.71
C ALA A 226 -5.31 -13.21 8.40
N GLY A 227 -4.43 -14.21 8.26
CA GLY A 227 -3.66 -14.46 7.06
C GLY A 227 -4.53 -14.84 5.86
N LEU A 228 -5.61 -15.61 6.08
CA LEU A 228 -6.59 -15.90 5.03
C LEU A 228 -7.31 -14.65 4.53
N LYS A 229 -7.67 -13.72 5.42
CA LYS A 229 -8.26 -12.42 5.05
C LYS A 229 -7.28 -11.58 4.25
N LEU A 230 -6.05 -11.44 4.73
CA LEU A 230 -4.99 -10.72 4.01
C LEU A 230 -4.76 -11.31 2.61
N ARG A 231 -4.61 -12.62 2.50
CA ARG A 231 -4.44 -13.34 1.23
C ARG A 231 -5.56 -13.02 0.25
N ASN A 232 -6.80 -13.14 0.68
CA ASN A 232 -7.96 -12.91 -0.18
C ASN A 232 -8.01 -11.46 -0.66
N GLU A 233 -7.68 -10.49 0.19
CA GLU A 233 -7.65 -9.08 -0.17
C GLU A 233 -6.48 -8.75 -1.13
N LEU A 234 -5.31 -9.34 -0.94
CA LEU A 234 -4.18 -9.22 -1.87
C LEU A 234 -4.55 -9.80 -3.25
N VAL A 235 -5.10 -11.01 -3.29
CA VAL A 235 -5.53 -11.65 -4.55
C VAL A 235 -6.59 -10.81 -5.26
N ARG A 236 -7.55 -10.23 -4.52
CA ARG A 236 -8.58 -9.35 -5.07
C ARG A 236 -7.98 -8.09 -5.73
N ARG A 237 -6.94 -7.50 -5.13
CA ARG A 237 -6.31 -6.26 -5.62
C ARG A 237 -5.32 -6.50 -6.76
N LEU A 238 -4.59 -7.61 -6.72
CA LEU A 238 -3.52 -7.93 -7.67
C LEU A 238 -4.01 -8.68 -8.92
N GLY A 239 -5.21 -9.27 -8.86
CA GLY A 239 -5.75 -10.15 -9.89
C GLY A 239 -5.40 -11.62 -9.62
N SER A 240 -6.43 -12.47 -9.59
CA SER A 240 -6.26 -13.90 -9.27
C SER A 240 -5.41 -14.64 -10.31
N GLU A 241 -5.41 -14.17 -11.54
CA GLU A 241 -4.65 -14.76 -12.66
C GLU A 241 -3.12 -14.57 -12.52
N LYS A 242 -2.70 -13.60 -11.70
CA LYS A 242 -1.28 -13.33 -11.41
C LYS A 242 -0.81 -13.91 -10.08
N CYS A 243 -1.73 -14.41 -9.24
CA CYS A 243 -1.43 -14.80 -7.86
C CYS A 243 -1.29 -16.31 -7.70
N LEU A 244 -0.21 -16.75 -7.05
CA LEU A 244 0.01 -18.11 -6.59
C LEU A 244 0.06 -18.11 -5.06
N ILE A 245 -0.60 -19.11 -4.45
CA ILE A 245 -0.59 -19.24 -2.99
C ILE A 245 0.56 -20.15 -2.58
N VAL A 246 1.43 -19.64 -1.71
CA VAL A 246 2.51 -20.43 -1.12
C VAL A 246 1.91 -21.35 -0.05
N THR A 247 2.22 -22.63 -0.14
CA THR A 247 1.83 -23.63 0.86
C THR A 247 3.06 -24.21 1.50
N TYR A 248 3.10 -24.24 2.81
CA TYR A 248 4.18 -24.87 3.56
C TYR A 248 3.84 -26.34 3.78
N LYS A 249 4.74 -27.24 3.38
CA LYS A 249 4.64 -28.65 3.79
C LYS A 249 5.18 -28.74 5.22
N GLY A 250 4.34 -29.07 6.17
CA GLY A 250 4.73 -29.42 7.54
C GLY A 250 5.46 -30.74 7.61
#